data_16233c8f9add7fdbd655dbe9a743828f
#
_entry.id   16233c8f9add7fdbd655dbe9a743828f
#
_cell.length_a   1.000
_cell.length_b   1.000
_cell.length_c   1.000
_cell.angle_alpha   90.00
_cell.angle_beta   90.00
_cell.angle_gamma   90.00
#
_symmetry.space_group_name_H-M   'P 1'
#
loop_
_entity.id
_entity.type
_entity.pdbx_description
1 polymer ?
#
loop_
_entity_poly.entity_id
_entity_poly.type
_entity_poly.pdbx_seq_one_letter_code
_entity_poly.pdbx_strand_id
1 'polypeptide(L)'
;LGASHVVNYRTEPLVDKVMEITRGRGVDLVFDHVIASNFADLLEMLADFGTLVFYNVHTPMPRDDVYARMRALSTRSPALRCFNIHTYDRHPEQRRRLMSQVIELFTQGKIDPRVGACLPMSAAAEAHKMLEAGAVMGKIVLHP
;
A
#
# COMPACT_ATOMS: atom_id res chain seq x y z
N LEU A 1 -12.97 0.78 -9.04
CA LEU A 1 -11.75 1.54 -8.73
C LEU A 1 -10.64 1.33 -9.77
N GLY A 2 -10.88 0.58 -10.85
CA GLY A 2 -9.96 0.42 -11.96
C GLY A 2 -8.92 -0.71 -11.82
N ALA A 3 -8.96 -1.52 -10.76
CA ALA A 3 -8.12 -2.70 -10.67
C ALA A 3 -8.54 -3.75 -11.70
N SER A 4 -7.58 -4.32 -12.45
CA SER A 4 -7.85 -5.39 -13.42
C SER A 4 -8.14 -6.72 -12.74
N HIS A 5 -7.55 -6.96 -11.58
CA HIS A 5 -7.72 -8.15 -10.77
C HIS A 5 -7.84 -7.78 -9.29
N VAL A 6 -8.62 -8.56 -8.55
CA VAL A 6 -8.80 -8.40 -7.10
C VAL A 6 -8.61 -9.76 -6.46
N VAL A 7 -7.80 -9.82 -5.40
CA VAL A 7 -7.55 -11.04 -4.61
C VAL A 7 -8.00 -10.78 -3.18
N ASN A 8 -8.83 -11.65 -2.64
CA ASN A 8 -9.19 -11.61 -1.23
C ASN A 8 -8.14 -12.36 -0.41
N TYR A 9 -7.09 -11.66 0.02
CA TYR A 9 -5.98 -12.24 0.79
C TYR A 9 -6.39 -12.89 2.12
N ARG A 10 -7.63 -12.70 2.58
CA ARG A 10 -8.14 -13.37 3.80
C ARG A 10 -8.60 -14.80 3.52
N THR A 11 -8.95 -15.11 2.29
CA THR A 11 -9.51 -16.41 1.88
C THR A 11 -8.73 -17.09 0.78
N GLU A 12 -7.81 -16.36 0.13
CA GLU A 12 -7.02 -16.84 -1.01
C GLU A 12 -5.52 -16.68 -0.74
N PRO A 13 -4.67 -17.62 -1.18
CA PRO A 13 -3.22 -17.50 -1.10
C PRO A 13 -2.74 -16.41 -2.06
N LEU A 14 -2.41 -15.24 -1.51
CA LEU A 14 -2.10 -14.03 -2.29
C LEU A 14 -0.95 -14.26 -3.30
N VAL A 15 0.16 -14.85 -2.86
CA VAL A 15 1.33 -15.08 -3.71
C VAL A 15 0.97 -15.98 -4.89
N ASP A 16 0.32 -17.12 -4.63
CA ASP A 16 -0.06 -18.07 -5.68
C ASP A 16 -1.01 -17.42 -6.69
N LYS A 17 -1.98 -16.64 -6.20
CA LYS A 17 -2.92 -15.92 -7.07
C LYS A 17 -2.25 -14.88 -7.94
N VAL A 18 -1.31 -14.13 -7.41
CA VAL A 18 -0.54 -13.16 -8.21
C VAL A 18 0.29 -13.88 -9.26
N MET A 19 0.94 -14.98 -8.90
CA MET A 19 1.73 -15.77 -9.86
C MET A 19 0.83 -16.41 -10.93
N GLU A 20 -0.36 -16.89 -10.58
CA GLU A 20 -1.34 -17.40 -11.54
C GLU A 20 -1.77 -16.31 -12.54
N ILE A 21 -2.20 -15.13 -12.04
CA ILE A 21 -2.63 -13.99 -12.86
C ILE A 21 -1.53 -13.52 -13.80
N THR A 22 -0.29 -13.51 -13.33
CA THR A 22 0.87 -13.07 -14.11
C THR A 22 1.53 -14.18 -14.93
N ARG A 23 0.97 -15.39 -14.94
CA ARG A 23 1.49 -16.57 -15.61
C ARG A 23 2.94 -16.91 -15.20
N GLY A 24 3.22 -16.78 -13.91
CA GLY A 24 4.52 -17.05 -13.32
C GLY A 24 5.56 -15.95 -13.46
N ARG A 25 5.24 -14.83 -14.13
CA ARG A 25 6.18 -13.70 -14.27
C ARG A 25 6.37 -12.92 -12.97
N GLY A 26 5.32 -12.74 -12.20
CA GLY A 26 5.29 -11.82 -11.07
C GLY A 26 5.01 -10.37 -11.51
N VAL A 27 5.08 -9.44 -10.54
CA VAL A 27 4.79 -8.01 -10.72
C VAL A 27 6.05 -7.15 -10.57
N ASP A 28 6.11 -6.04 -11.31
CA ASP A 28 7.27 -5.14 -11.27
C ASP A 28 7.31 -4.29 -9.99
N LEU A 29 6.13 -4.05 -9.39
CA LEU A 29 6.00 -3.17 -8.24
C LEU A 29 4.92 -3.67 -7.28
N VAL A 30 5.25 -3.75 -6.00
CA VAL A 30 4.32 -4.00 -4.90
C VAL A 30 4.33 -2.80 -3.98
N PHE A 31 3.14 -2.29 -3.64
CA PHE A 31 2.97 -1.30 -2.58
C PHE A 31 2.31 -1.97 -1.38
N ASP A 32 2.98 -1.98 -0.24
CA ASP A 32 2.43 -2.50 1.01
C ASP A 32 2.41 -1.43 2.10
N HIS A 33 1.25 -1.26 2.71
CA HIS A 33 1.05 -0.38 3.86
C HIS A 33 0.61 -1.12 5.13
N VAL A 34 0.44 -2.43 5.04
CA VAL A 34 -0.06 -3.26 6.16
C VAL A 34 1.09 -3.82 6.97
N ILE A 35 2.16 -4.26 6.31
CA ILE A 35 3.34 -4.87 6.93
C ILE A 35 2.92 -6.00 7.89
N ALA A 36 2.18 -6.98 7.36
CA ALA A 36 1.70 -8.12 8.12
C ALA A 36 2.80 -9.15 8.40
N SER A 37 2.48 -10.18 9.17
CA SER A 37 3.42 -11.25 9.55
C SER A 37 4.02 -12.03 8.37
N ASN A 38 3.40 -11.97 7.19
CA ASN A 38 3.86 -12.59 5.95
C ASN A 38 4.52 -11.59 5.00
N PHE A 39 5.08 -10.52 5.51
CA PHE A 39 5.70 -9.45 4.71
C PHE A 39 6.79 -9.96 3.77
N ALA A 40 7.63 -10.89 4.22
CA ALA A 40 8.71 -11.44 3.40
C ALA A 40 8.19 -12.25 2.20
N ASP A 41 6.99 -12.85 2.31
CA ASP A 41 6.39 -13.61 1.21
C ASP A 41 5.99 -12.71 0.04
N LEU A 42 5.73 -11.41 0.30
CA LEU A 42 5.44 -10.45 -0.76
C LEU A 42 6.57 -10.30 -1.78
N LEU A 43 7.82 -10.61 -1.38
CA LEU A 43 8.96 -10.61 -2.29
C LEU A 43 8.85 -11.70 -3.36
N GLU A 44 8.15 -12.80 -3.07
CA GLU A 44 7.97 -13.90 -4.03
C GLU A 44 7.07 -13.52 -5.20
N MET A 45 6.22 -12.50 -5.01
CA MET A 45 5.37 -11.99 -6.10
C MET A 45 6.13 -11.14 -7.11
N LEU A 46 7.37 -10.72 -6.81
CA LEU A 46 8.13 -9.81 -7.67
C LEU A 46 8.63 -10.52 -8.93
N ALA A 47 8.52 -9.83 -10.04
CA ALA A 47 9.22 -10.16 -11.27
C ALA A 47 10.74 -9.90 -11.12
N ASP A 48 11.52 -10.26 -12.13
CA ASP A 48 12.93 -9.89 -12.19
C ASP A 48 13.07 -8.35 -12.11
N PHE A 49 13.99 -7.89 -11.25
CA PHE A 49 14.22 -6.48 -10.92
C PHE A 49 13.02 -5.76 -10.27
N GLY A 50 12.03 -6.51 -9.82
CA GLY A 50 10.83 -5.97 -9.15
C GLY A 50 11.16 -5.29 -7.82
N THR A 51 10.30 -4.37 -7.41
CA THR A 51 10.49 -3.59 -6.18
C THR A 51 9.29 -3.73 -5.25
N LEU A 52 9.53 -4.06 -3.99
CA LEU A 52 8.56 -3.96 -2.91
C LEU A 52 8.75 -2.64 -2.17
N VAL A 53 7.74 -1.78 -2.19
CA VAL A 53 7.73 -0.51 -1.47
C VAL A 53 6.78 -0.62 -0.27
N PHE A 54 7.29 -0.43 0.93
CA PHE A 54 6.47 -0.34 2.14
C PHE A 54 6.51 1.07 2.72
N TYR A 55 5.38 1.53 3.26
CA TYR A 55 5.24 2.94 3.67
C TYR A 55 4.41 3.18 4.94
N ASN A 56 4.19 2.15 5.74
CA ASN A 56 3.61 2.27 7.07
C ASN A 56 4.63 1.83 8.12
N VAL A 57 4.97 2.74 9.05
CA VAL A 57 5.97 2.49 10.10
C VAL A 57 5.35 2.29 11.49
N HIS A 58 4.02 2.25 11.58
CA HIS A 58 3.29 2.17 12.85
C HIS A 58 2.91 0.73 13.24
N THR A 59 3.04 -0.22 12.32
CA THR A 59 2.83 -1.64 12.61
C THR A 59 4.07 -2.25 13.25
N PRO A 60 3.91 -3.25 14.14
CA PRO A 60 5.05 -4.00 14.65
C PRO A 60 5.86 -4.58 13.49
N MET A 61 7.19 -4.57 13.65
CA MET A 61 8.08 -5.18 12.67
C MET A 61 7.71 -6.65 12.46
N PRO A 62 7.64 -7.12 11.21
CA PRO A 62 7.44 -8.53 10.94
C PRO A 62 8.59 -9.35 11.54
N ARG A 63 8.30 -10.57 11.98
CA ARG A 63 9.31 -11.48 12.51
C ARG A 63 10.02 -12.27 11.42
N ASP A 64 9.62 -12.08 10.17
CA ASP A 64 10.15 -12.79 9.01
C ASP A 64 11.59 -12.35 8.73
N ASP A 65 12.43 -13.29 8.37
CA ASP A 65 13.79 -12.98 7.89
C ASP A 65 13.74 -12.51 6.43
N VAL A 66 13.49 -11.21 6.27
CA VAL A 66 13.43 -10.53 4.96
C VAL A 66 14.75 -10.65 4.21
N TYR A 67 15.88 -10.59 4.94
CA TYR A 67 17.21 -10.71 4.30
C TYR A 67 17.43 -12.12 3.75
N ALA A 68 17.09 -13.16 4.50
CA ALA A 68 17.20 -14.54 4.02
C ALA A 68 16.31 -14.75 2.78
N ARG A 69 15.10 -14.19 2.77
CA ARG A 69 14.20 -14.27 1.63
C ARG A 69 14.77 -13.55 0.39
N MET A 70 15.26 -12.33 0.54
CA MET A 70 15.90 -11.60 -0.56
C MET A 70 17.11 -12.37 -1.12
N ARG A 71 17.91 -12.99 -0.24
CA ARG A 71 19.04 -13.81 -0.65
C ARG A 71 18.61 -15.04 -1.44
N ALA A 72 17.54 -15.72 -1.01
CA ALA A 72 16.97 -16.86 -1.74
C ALA A 72 16.47 -16.48 -3.15
N LEU A 73 15.98 -15.26 -3.29
CA LEU A 73 15.47 -14.70 -4.55
C LEU A 73 16.53 -13.90 -5.34
N SER A 74 17.83 -14.02 -4.99
CA SER A 74 18.89 -13.17 -5.54
C SER A 74 19.01 -13.25 -7.07
N THR A 75 18.62 -14.36 -7.70
CA THR A 75 18.61 -14.50 -9.16
C THR A 75 17.60 -13.60 -9.86
N ARG A 76 16.57 -13.11 -9.12
CA ARG A 76 15.58 -12.15 -9.62
C ARG A 76 15.99 -10.71 -9.35
N SER A 77 17.05 -10.47 -8.56
CA SER A 77 17.51 -9.11 -8.17
C SER A 77 16.41 -8.24 -7.57
N PRO A 78 15.64 -8.70 -6.57
CA PRO A 78 14.56 -7.93 -5.99
C PRO A 78 15.07 -6.71 -5.22
N ALA A 79 14.30 -5.63 -5.21
CA ALA A 79 14.56 -4.45 -4.40
C ALA A 79 13.50 -4.28 -3.31
N LEU A 80 13.95 -3.84 -2.13
CA LEU A 80 13.09 -3.44 -1.02
C LEU A 80 13.31 -1.97 -0.71
N ARG A 81 12.22 -1.20 -0.68
CA ARG A 81 12.27 0.23 -0.41
C ARG A 81 11.32 0.64 0.70
N CYS A 82 11.84 1.27 1.73
CA CYS A 82 11.03 2.02 2.69
C CYS A 82 10.71 3.40 2.12
N PHE A 83 9.44 3.79 2.16
CA PHE A 83 9.01 5.14 1.84
C PHE A 83 8.33 5.77 3.06
N ASN A 84 8.74 6.98 3.42
CA ASN A 84 8.09 7.76 4.47
C ASN A 84 7.85 9.18 3.96
N ILE A 85 6.59 9.60 3.96
CA ILE A 85 6.20 10.94 3.50
C ILE A 85 6.82 12.05 4.37
N HIS A 86 7.11 11.79 5.64
CA HIS A 86 7.75 12.73 6.54
C HIS A 86 9.20 13.07 6.16
N THR A 87 9.81 12.31 5.24
CA THR A 87 11.07 12.71 4.61
C THR A 87 10.95 14.09 3.95
N TYR A 88 9.78 14.42 3.42
CA TYR A 88 9.52 15.70 2.77
C TYR A 88 9.30 16.86 3.74
N ASP A 89 9.21 16.63 5.04
CA ASP A 89 9.16 17.72 6.04
C ASP A 89 10.45 18.54 6.04
N ARG A 90 11.58 17.90 5.65
CA ARG A 90 12.88 18.55 5.44
C ARG A 90 13.05 19.14 4.04
N HIS A 91 12.08 18.95 3.14
CA HIS A 91 12.10 19.41 1.75
C HIS A 91 10.77 20.08 1.37
N PRO A 92 10.42 21.23 2.00
CA PRO A 92 9.09 21.83 1.89
C PRO A 92 8.70 22.25 0.46
N GLU A 93 9.67 22.68 -0.34
CA GLU A 93 9.40 23.02 -1.74
C GLU A 93 9.06 21.80 -2.59
N GLN A 94 9.79 20.71 -2.39
CA GLN A 94 9.54 19.47 -3.07
C GLN A 94 8.16 18.90 -2.67
N ARG A 95 7.82 18.97 -1.38
CA ARG A 95 6.50 18.60 -0.86
C ARG A 95 5.38 19.41 -1.52
N ARG A 96 5.53 20.74 -1.60
CA ARG A 96 4.55 21.61 -2.28
C ARG A 96 4.39 21.24 -3.75
N ARG A 97 5.49 21.03 -4.46
CA ARG A 97 5.46 20.61 -5.86
C ARG A 97 4.69 19.31 -6.06
N LEU A 98 4.97 18.29 -5.25
CA LEU A 98 4.26 17.00 -5.31
C LEU A 98 2.76 17.17 -5.00
N MET A 99 2.41 17.96 -3.97
CA MET A 99 1.02 18.24 -3.65
C MET A 99 0.30 18.96 -4.79
N SER A 100 0.94 19.94 -5.43
CA SER A 100 0.36 20.61 -6.61
C SER A 100 0.07 19.64 -7.74
N GLN A 101 0.97 18.69 -8.01
CA GLN A 101 0.76 17.65 -9.02
C GLN A 101 -0.41 16.72 -8.66
N VAL A 102 -0.54 16.34 -7.39
CA VAL A 102 -1.69 15.52 -6.92
C VAL A 102 -3.01 16.27 -7.07
N ILE A 103 -3.04 17.57 -6.69
CA ILE A 103 -4.23 18.42 -6.85
C ILE A 103 -4.59 18.57 -8.33
N GLU A 104 -3.61 18.75 -9.20
CA GLU A 104 -3.84 18.80 -10.65
C GLU A 104 -4.45 17.51 -11.19
N LEU A 105 -3.92 16.35 -10.81
CA LEU A 105 -4.48 15.04 -11.19
C LEU A 105 -5.93 14.88 -10.71
N PHE A 106 -6.22 15.34 -9.49
CA PHE A 106 -7.57 15.34 -8.94
C PHE A 106 -8.50 16.26 -9.74
N THR A 107 -8.07 17.49 -10.04
CA THR A 107 -8.84 18.47 -10.82
C THR A 107 -9.13 17.97 -12.25
N GLN A 108 -8.20 17.21 -12.83
CA GLN A 108 -8.37 16.57 -14.13
C GLN A 108 -9.23 15.29 -14.09
N GLY A 109 -9.72 14.89 -12.91
CA GLY A 109 -10.50 13.66 -12.74
C GLY A 109 -9.69 12.37 -12.96
N LYS A 110 -8.34 12.44 -12.94
CA LYS A 110 -7.47 11.28 -13.11
C LYS A 110 -7.32 10.45 -11.84
N ILE A 111 -7.58 11.04 -10.69
CA ILE A 111 -7.66 10.36 -9.41
C ILE A 111 -8.98 10.72 -8.74
N ASP A 112 -9.58 9.74 -8.08
CA ASP A 112 -10.81 9.88 -7.32
C ASP A 112 -10.59 9.34 -5.89
N PRO A 113 -10.22 10.22 -4.92
CA PRO A 113 -10.09 9.82 -3.53
C PRO A 113 -11.49 9.63 -2.93
N ARG A 114 -12.01 8.42 -3.04
CA ARG A 114 -13.36 8.09 -2.57
C ARG A 114 -13.57 8.46 -1.11
N VAL A 115 -14.65 9.20 -0.86
CA VAL A 115 -15.20 9.44 0.47
C VAL A 115 -16.27 8.36 0.70
N GLY A 116 -16.01 7.45 1.63
CA GLY A 116 -16.91 6.35 1.97
C GLY A 116 -17.90 6.71 3.08
N ALA A 117 -17.58 7.68 3.92
CA ALA A 117 -18.47 8.21 4.95
C ALA A 117 -18.15 9.67 5.30
N CYS A 118 -19.18 10.43 5.63
CA CYS A 118 -19.07 11.77 6.20
C CYS A 118 -19.77 11.77 7.57
N LEU A 119 -19.07 12.16 8.63
CA LEU A 119 -19.57 12.13 10.00
C LEU A 119 -19.27 13.47 10.68
N PRO A 120 -20.10 13.89 11.66
CA PRO A 120 -19.76 15.04 12.47
C PRO A 120 -18.52 14.76 13.34
N MET A 121 -17.77 15.79 13.71
CA MET A 121 -16.58 15.67 14.57
C MET A 121 -16.89 14.97 15.90
N SER A 122 -18.09 15.14 16.43
CA SER A 122 -18.57 14.47 17.65
C SER A 122 -18.62 12.94 17.52
N ALA A 123 -18.69 12.39 16.29
CA ALA A 123 -18.70 10.97 16.00
C ALA A 123 -17.30 10.41 15.69
N ALA A 124 -16.22 11.10 16.05
CA ALA A 124 -14.84 10.67 15.77
C ALA A 124 -14.53 9.26 16.31
N ALA A 125 -15.04 8.93 17.50
CA ALA A 125 -14.85 7.59 18.09
C ALA A 125 -15.51 6.48 17.24
N GLU A 126 -16.66 6.77 16.62
CA GLU A 126 -17.34 5.86 15.70
C GLU A 126 -16.54 5.71 14.41
N ALA A 127 -16.04 6.83 13.86
CA ALA A 127 -15.18 6.80 12.67
C ALA A 127 -13.95 5.91 12.87
N HIS A 128 -13.30 5.96 14.03
CA HIS A 128 -12.19 5.07 14.37
C HIS A 128 -12.60 3.59 14.38
N LYS A 129 -13.72 3.26 15.02
CA LYS A 129 -14.24 1.88 15.03
C LYS A 129 -14.54 1.37 13.62
N MET A 130 -15.12 2.22 12.75
CA MET A 130 -15.39 1.86 11.35
C MET A 130 -14.10 1.58 10.57
N LEU A 131 -13.04 2.38 10.79
CA LEU A 131 -11.72 2.16 10.17
C LEU A 131 -11.08 0.86 10.66
N GLU A 132 -11.06 0.62 11.97
CA GLU A 132 -10.50 -0.59 12.57
C GLU A 132 -11.22 -1.86 12.11
N ALA A 133 -12.53 -1.78 11.94
CA ALA A 133 -13.35 -2.89 11.41
C ALA A 133 -13.20 -3.10 9.90
N GLY A 134 -12.53 -2.17 9.18
CA GLY A 134 -12.47 -2.21 7.71
C GLY A 134 -13.84 -2.07 7.05
N ALA A 135 -14.79 -1.42 7.73
CA ALA A 135 -16.19 -1.31 7.30
C ALA A 135 -16.43 -0.26 6.20
N VAL A 136 -15.42 0.55 5.88
CA VAL A 136 -15.56 1.67 4.93
C VAL A 136 -14.59 1.51 3.77
N MET A 137 -15.13 1.61 2.56
CA MET A 137 -14.31 1.69 1.35
C MET A 137 -14.04 3.17 1.04
N GLY A 138 -12.79 3.60 1.17
CA GLY A 138 -12.37 4.97 0.95
C GLY A 138 -12.03 5.72 2.23
N LYS A 139 -12.19 7.03 2.23
CA LYS A 139 -11.88 7.91 3.35
C LYS A 139 -13.11 8.19 4.19
N ILE A 140 -12.93 8.36 5.49
CA ILE A 140 -13.94 8.95 6.37
C ILE A 140 -13.57 10.43 6.54
N VAL A 141 -14.51 11.30 6.25
CA VAL A 141 -14.36 12.74 6.44
C VAL A 141 -15.15 13.15 7.66
N LEU A 142 -14.50 13.88 8.58
CA LEU A 142 -15.16 14.50 9.72
C LEU A 142 -15.41 15.98 9.40
N HIS A 143 -16.61 16.46 9.68
CA HIS A 143 -16.97 17.88 9.52
C HIS A 143 -17.37 18.49 10.87
N PRO A 144 -17.19 19.80 11.05
CA PRO A 144 -17.63 20.53 12.25
C PRO A 144 -19.10 20.35 12.57
#